data_ab314ca33ab4bf6c1e0d131932593b5b
#
_entry.id   ab314ca33ab4bf6c1e0d131932593b5b
#
_cell.length_a   1.000
_cell.length_b   1.000
_cell.length_c   1.000
_cell.angle_alpha   90.00
_cell.angle_beta   90.00
_cell.angle_gamma   90.00
#
_symmetry.space_group_name_H-M   'P 1'
#
loop_
_entity.id
_entity.type
_entity.pdbx_description
1 polymer ?
#
loop_
_entity_poly.entity_id
_entity_poly.type
_entity_poly.pdbx_seq_one_letter_code
_entity_poly.pdbx_strand_id
1 'polypeptide(L)'
;MSMRKFVPYVLAHGLLLVIMICAWFYYGFNPYNLRSVQKVNHIEFFTYHTNDILVNVVGKIQRGDVDKDAILNTMEEIVPKSSGDDYKGVAEGKNLILIQTESFNDFVIGAEYNGQELTPNLNALLQEDTFYFNHFYSTTGVGNTSDAEFAALNGLYPNDERECYRLYVDNTFQGLPWILRDAGYGAYAFHGYVKTFWNRDEAYKTQGFEHFYSQEELDMTEISGFGLTDKEMFRQAVEILKEKEQPFFSFMITLTNHIPYELDPSLATLELKDSDKGSTFGNYLQTIRYTDEAFGKLIQYLKDAGLYDNTMIVIYGDHQGMNMETPAVKSKMSAFLGREYNFDEMLKVPLIIHIPGLGEAKTIGTVGGEVDIMPTIANLMNVDPGQPFVFGHDLLNADEGFVAQISYIGKGSFIAGDNAMIFGIGKDGTVESGSAWNLLTGQRMNVNVNLCQQYSDRATALIDTCKEVLDYNLIADYVTH
;
A
#
# COMPACT_ATOMS: atom_id res chain seq x y z
N MET A 1 -33.77 39.27 21.93
CA MET A 1 -32.80 40.19 21.29
C MET A 1 -33.59 41.14 20.42
N SER A 2 -33.49 42.46 20.64
CA SER A 2 -34.33 43.42 19.89
C SER A 2 -33.89 43.42 18.41
N MET A 3 -34.84 43.57 17.48
CA MET A 3 -34.59 43.66 16.04
C MET A 3 -33.49 44.66 15.67
N ARG A 4 -33.30 45.75 16.44
CA ARG A 4 -32.24 46.73 16.25
C ARG A 4 -30.81 46.20 16.49
N LYS A 5 -30.65 45.11 17.26
CA LYS A 5 -29.36 44.45 17.49
C LYS A 5 -29.12 43.26 16.57
N PHE A 6 -30.18 42.71 15.97
CA PHE A 6 -30.12 41.56 15.07
C PHE A 6 -29.68 41.95 13.65
N VAL A 7 -30.16 43.09 13.12
CA VAL A 7 -29.83 43.56 11.77
C VAL A 7 -28.32 43.76 11.55
N PRO A 8 -27.55 44.45 12.41
CA PRO A 8 -26.12 44.58 12.20
C PRO A 8 -25.35 43.26 12.30
N TYR A 9 -25.87 42.30 13.08
CA TYR A 9 -25.28 40.96 13.15
C TYR A 9 -25.44 40.21 11.84
N VAL A 10 -26.63 40.23 11.26
CA VAL A 10 -26.93 39.58 9.94
C VAL A 10 -26.14 40.25 8.83
N LEU A 11 -26.04 41.61 8.86
CA LEU A 11 -25.24 42.33 7.88
C LEU A 11 -23.75 42.06 7.97
N ALA A 12 -23.22 41.93 9.19
CA ALA A 12 -21.82 41.60 9.39
C ALA A 12 -21.48 40.17 8.91
N HIS A 13 -22.35 39.20 9.17
CA HIS A 13 -22.16 37.85 8.69
C HIS A 13 -22.35 37.74 7.17
N GLY A 14 -23.33 38.47 6.60
CA GLY A 14 -23.51 38.57 5.16
C GLY A 14 -22.31 39.21 4.45
N LEU A 15 -21.72 40.25 5.03
CA LEU A 15 -20.50 40.88 4.52
C LEU A 15 -19.28 39.94 4.61
N LEU A 16 -19.16 39.21 5.72
CA LEU A 16 -18.10 38.22 5.90
C LEU A 16 -18.19 37.11 4.85
N LEU A 17 -19.42 36.61 4.59
CA LEU A 17 -19.68 35.60 3.55
C LEU A 17 -19.32 36.12 2.15
N VAL A 18 -19.67 37.37 1.83
CA VAL A 18 -19.32 38.00 0.55
C VAL A 18 -17.79 38.14 0.42
N ILE A 19 -17.11 38.57 1.50
CA ILE A 19 -15.63 38.66 1.49
C ILE A 19 -14.99 37.28 1.29
N MET A 20 -15.50 36.26 1.94
CA MET A 20 -15.03 34.89 1.74
C MET A 20 -15.24 34.37 0.32
N ILE A 21 -16.42 34.64 -0.27
CA ILE A 21 -16.73 34.29 -1.67
C ILE A 21 -15.83 35.07 -2.65
N CYS A 22 -15.61 36.37 -2.43
CA CYS A 22 -14.71 37.19 -3.24
C CYS A 22 -13.25 36.74 -3.13
N ALA A 23 -12.79 36.39 -1.93
CA ALA A 23 -11.46 35.82 -1.71
C ALA A 23 -11.30 34.48 -2.44
N TRP A 24 -12.32 33.65 -2.39
CA TRP A 24 -12.38 32.38 -3.12
C TRP A 24 -12.26 32.57 -4.65
N PHE A 25 -12.99 33.52 -5.23
CA PHE A 25 -12.87 33.86 -6.65
C PHE A 25 -11.56 34.57 -7.02
N TYR A 26 -11.04 35.45 -6.14
CA TYR A 26 -9.82 36.23 -6.39
C TYR A 26 -8.56 35.37 -6.42
N TYR A 27 -8.48 34.35 -5.57
CA TYR A 27 -7.33 33.46 -5.54
C TYR A 27 -7.37 32.38 -6.63
N GLY A 28 -8.38 32.37 -7.52
CA GLY A 28 -8.46 31.47 -8.68
C GLY A 28 -8.25 30.01 -8.30
N PHE A 29 -8.81 29.63 -7.18
CA PHE A 29 -8.36 28.49 -6.43
C PHE A 29 -8.79 27.20 -7.11
N ASN A 30 -7.84 26.48 -7.66
CA ASN A 30 -8.01 25.06 -7.95
C ASN A 30 -7.58 24.28 -6.69
N PRO A 31 -8.53 23.74 -5.90
CA PRO A 31 -8.21 23.07 -4.64
C PRO A 31 -7.32 21.83 -4.83
N TYR A 32 -7.24 21.32 -6.05
CA TYR A 32 -6.56 20.08 -6.39
C TYR A 32 -5.05 20.21 -6.63
N ASN A 33 -4.51 21.43 -6.76
CA ASN A 33 -3.11 21.66 -7.12
C ASN A 33 -2.13 21.89 -5.97
N LEU A 34 -2.57 21.80 -4.70
CA LEU A 34 -1.70 22.03 -3.54
C LEU A 34 -1.85 20.88 -2.54
N ARG A 35 -0.72 20.43 -1.98
CA ARG A 35 -0.72 19.50 -0.85
C ARG A 35 -1.45 20.14 0.35
N SER A 36 -2.11 19.31 1.17
CA SER A 36 -2.98 19.78 2.28
C SER A 36 -2.32 20.82 3.18
N VAL A 37 -1.06 20.62 3.55
CA VAL A 37 -0.29 21.57 4.39
C VAL A 37 -0.05 22.90 3.66
N GLN A 38 0.20 22.88 2.35
CA GLN A 38 0.40 24.10 1.55
C GLN A 38 -0.92 24.87 1.42
N LYS A 39 -2.05 24.17 1.32
CA LYS A 39 -3.38 24.80 1.29
C LYS A 39 -3.66 25.57 2.58
N VAL A 40 -3.41 24.96 3.74
CA VAL A 40 -3.62 25.62 5.05
C VAL A 40 -2.70 26.82 5.23
N ASN A 41 -1.47 26.78 4.72
CA ASN A 41 -0.51 27.89 4.82
C ASN A 41 -0.85 29.09 3.91
N HIS A 42 -1.62 28.88 2.85
CA HIS A 42 -1.98 29.92 1.87
C HIS A 42 -3.42 30.42 1.97
N ILE A 43 -4.26 29.70 2.70
CA ILE A 43 -5.66 30.06 2.90
C ILE A 43 -5.93 30.07 4.39
N GLU A 44 -6.72 31.02 4.82
CA GLU A 44 -7.19 31.07 6.19
C GLU A 44 -7.93 29.76 6.54
N PHE A 45 -7.64 29.22 7.73
CA PHE A 45 -8.13 27.92 8.22
C PHE A 45 -9.64 27.68 8.00
N PHE A 46 -10.47 28.70 8.25
CA PHE A 46 -11.93 28.60 8.05
C PHE A 46 -12.30 28.47 6.57
N THR A 47 -11.59 29.17 5.68
CA THR A 47 -11.82 29.11 4.23
C THR A 47 -11.44 27.72 3.72
N TYR A 48 -10.34 27.15 4.20
CA TYR A 48 -9.94 25.78 3.87
C TYR A 48 -11.00 24.77 4.29
N HIS A 49 -11.45 24.77 5.55
CA HIS A 49 -12.48 23.84 6.03
C HIS A 49 -13.85 24.06 5.39
N THR A 50 -14.24 25.31 5.11
CA THR A 50 -15.48 25.59 4.41
C THR A 50 -15.44 25.04 2.97
N ASN A 51 -14.31 25.18 2.28
CA ASN A 51 -14.13 24.62 0.96
C ASN A 51 -14.12 23.09 0.99
N ASP A 52 -13.47 22.48 1.97
CA ASP A 52 -13.44 21.03 2.17
C ASP A 52 -14.86 20.46 2.40
N ILE A 53 -15.66 21.12 3.26
CA ILE A 53 -17.08 20.76 3.47
C ILE A 53 -17.90 20.94 2.19
N LEU A 54 -17.73 22.06 1.46
CA LEU A 54 -18.46 22.32 0.23
C LEU A 54 -18.13 21.29 -0.85
N VAL A 55 -16.88 20.98 -1.07
CA VAL A 55 -16.43 19.97 -2.04
C VAL A 55 -17.01 18.60 -1.68
N ASN A 56 -16.95 18.21 -0.41
CA ASN A 56 -17.47 16.92 0.04
C ASN A 56 -19.00 16.84 -0.05
N VAL A 57 -19.73 17.92 0.32
CA VAL A 57 -21.19 17.95 0.28
C VAL A 57 -21.70 18.12 -1.14
N VAL A 58 -21.12 19.05 -1.92
CA VAL A 58 -21.56 19.31 -3.31
C VAL A 58 -21.19 18.13 -4.20
N GLY A 59 -20.01 17.52 -4.00
CA GLY A 59 -19.62 16.30 -4.71
C GLY A 59 -20.62 15.16 -4.48
N LYS A 60 -21.08 14.94 -3.24
CA LYS A 60 -22.12 13.94 -2.94
C LYS A 60 -23.51 14.28 -3.52
N ILE A 61 -23.86 15.55 -3.65
CA ILE A 61 -25.17 16.00 -4.18
C ILE A 61 -25.22 16.01 -5.72
N GLN A 62 -24.09 16.24 -6.38
CA GLN A 62 -24.00 16.32 -7.85
C GLN A 62 -23.77 14.98 -8.54
N ARG A 63 -23.66 13.87 -7.78
CA ARG A 63 -23.52 12.53 -8.36
C ARG A 63 -24.79 12.19 -9.13
N GLY A 64 -24.72 12.33 -10.46
CA GLY A 64 -25.72 11.81 -11.39
C GLY A 64 -25.73 10.27 -11.41
N ASP A 65 -26.65 9.69 -12.14
CA ASP A 65 -26.60 8.25 -12.43
C ASP A 65 -25.31 7.94 -13.22
N VAL A 66 -24.51 7.02 -12.70
CA VAL A 66 -23.31 6.52 -13.36
C VAL A 66 -23.66 5.30 -14.20
N ASP A 67 -23.12 5.22 -15.39
CA ASP A 67 -23.28 4.06 -16.26
C ASP A 67 -22.31 2.93 -15.84
N LYS A 68 -22.79 2.03 -14.99
CA LYS A 68 -22.01 0.91 -14.47
C LYS A 68 -21.55 -0.04 -15.58
N ASP A 69 -22.39 -0.25 -16.61
CA ASP A 69 -22.04 -1.13 -17.72
C ASP A 69 -20.89 -0.53 -18.53
N ALA A 70 -20.86 0.81 -18.69
CA ALA A 70 -19.73 1.49 -19.32
C ALA A 70 -18.44 1.33 -18.50
N ILE A 71 -18.50 1.42 -17.17
CA ILE A 71 -17.35 1.18 -16.28
C ILE A 71 -16.86 -0.26 -16.42
N LEU A 72 -17.72 -1.25 -16.33
CA LEU A 72 -17.36 -2.66 -16.47
C LEU A 72 -16.76 -2.97 -17.84
N ASN A 73 -17.32 -2.43 -18.92
CA ASN A 73 -16.75 -2.57 -20.27
C ASN A 73 -15.36 -1.93 -20.36
N THR A 74 -15.16 -0.76 -19.75
CA THR A 74 -13.83 -0.15 -19.68
C THR A 74 -12.85 -1.02 -18.92
N MET A 75 -13.24 -1.55 -17.76
CA MET A 75 -12.40 -2.44 -16.96
C MET A 75 -12.00 -3.71 -17.74
N GLU A 76 -12.91 -4.29 -18.53
CA GLU A 76 -12.60 -5.46 -19.36
C GLU A 76 -11.48 -5.18 -20.37
N GLU A 77 -11.33 -3.94 -20.82
CA GLU A 77 -10.30 -3.52 -21.78
C GLU A 77 -8.96 -3.18 -21.10
N ILE A 78 -9.00 -2.54 -19.89
CA ILE A 78 -7.80 -1.96 -19.27
C ILE A 78 -7.17 -2.80 -18.17
N VAL A 79 -7.95 -3.60 -17.41
CA VAL A 79 -7.44 -4.43 -16.31
C VAL A 79 -6.62 -5.59 -16.89
N PRO A 80 -5.41 -5.86 -16.38
CA PRO A 80 -4.63 -7.04 -16.76
C PRO A 80 -5.41 -8.32 -16.50
N LYS A 81 -5.25 -9.33 -17.37
CA LYS A 81 -6.01 -10.59 -17.29
C LYS A 81 -5.18 -11.72 -16.74
N SER A 82 -5.86 -12.68 -16.14
CA SER A 82 -5.30 -13.96 -15.72
C SER A 82 -6.17 -15.08 -16.29
N SER A 83 -5.59 -15.99 -17.07
CA SER A 83 -6.34 -17.01 -17.81
C SER A 83 -6.14 -18.44 -17.28
N GLY A 84 -5.25 -18.64 -16.30
CA GLY A 84 -4.91 -19.95 -15.75
C GLY A 84 -5.66 -20.28 -14.45
N ASP A 85 -5.46 -21.51 -14.01
CA ASP A 85 -5.92 -22.04 -12.71
C ASP A 85 -4.75 -22.66 -11.92
N ASP A 86 -3.52 -22.29 -12.23
CA ASP A 86 -2.34 -22.78 -11.51
C ASP A 86 -2.43 -22.43 -10.02
N TYR A 87 -2.11 -23.38 -9.17
CA TYR A 87 -2.14 -23.28 -7.71
C TYR A 87 -3.50 -22.92 -7.08
N LYS A 88 -4.60 -23.02 -7.84
CA LYS A 88 -5.93 -22.73 -7.31
C LYS A 88 -6.26 -23.64 -6.13
N GLY A 89 -6.58 -23.03 -4.99
CA GLY A 89 -6.99 -23.73 -3.78
C GLY A 89 -5.89 -24.46 -3.02
N VAL A 90 -4.59 -24.28 -3.36
CA VAL A 90 -3.50 -24.95 -2.64
C VAL A 90 -3.41 -24.53 -1.14
N ALA A 91 -4.01 -23.41 -0.80
CA ALA A 91 -4.12 -22.89 0.57
C ALA A 91 -5.57 -22.86 1.07
N GLU A 92 -6.52 -23.53 0.39
CA GLU A 92 -7.93 -23.58 0.83
C GLU A 92 -8.04 -24.15 2.24
N GLY A 93 -8.77 -23.44 3.12
CA GLY A 93 -8.98 -23.83 4.51
C GLY A 93 -7.79 -23.59 5.45
N LYS A 94 -6.62 -23.16 4.97
CA LYS A 94 -5.51 -22.72 5.82
C LYS A 94 -5.82 -21.35 6.44
N ASN A 95 -5.24 -21.07 7.60
CA ASN A 95 -5.17 -19.70 8.11
C ASN A 95 -4.38 -18.82 7.13
N LEU A 96 -4.69 -17.52 7.10
CA LEU A 96 -3.93 -16.51 6.39
C LEU A 96 -3.31 -15.52 7.36
N ILE A 97 -2.00 -15.32 7.30
CA ILE A 97 -1.32 -14.17 7.90
C ILE A 97 -0.76 -13.32 6.77
N LEU A 98 -1.30 -12.12 6.57
CA LEU A 98 -0.82 -11.11 5.64
C LEU A 98 -0.04 -10.06 6.42
N ILE A 99 1.23 -9.85 6.06
CA ILE A 99 2.13 -8.95 6.76
C ILE A 99 2.53 -7.82 5.84
N GLN A 100 2.12 -6.62 6.19
CA GLN A 100 2.62 -5.40 5.57
C GLN A 100 3.89 -4.95 6.29
N THR A 101 4.99 -4.88 5.56
CA THR A 101 6.30 -4.53 6.11
C THR A 101 6.63 -3.08 5.80
N GLU A 102 6.73 -2.27 6.84
CA GLU A 102 7.02 -0.84 6.78
C GLU A 102 8.35 -0.56 6.07
N SER A 103 8.31 0.32 5.06
CA SER A 103 9.50 0.88 4.37
C SER A 103 10.49 -0.20 3.84
N PHE A 104 10.00 -1.34 3.34
CA PHE A 104 10.82 -2.52 3.05
C PHE A 104 11.05 -2.72 1.54
N ASN A 105 12.21 -2.25 1.06
CA ASN A 105 12.59 -2.42 -0.35
C ASN A 105 13.07 -3.84 -0.68
N ASP A 106 12.82 -4.28 -1.90
CA ASP A 106 13.23 -5.59 -2.41
C ASP A 106 14.76 -5.78 -2.44
N PHE A 107 15.53 -4.73 -2.69
CA PHE A 107 17.00 -4.81 -2.80
C PHE A 107 17.72 -5.33 -1.55
N VAL A 108 17.05 -5.42 -0.40
CA VAL A 108 17.63 -5.98 0.83
C VAL A 108 17.61 -7.51 0.86
N ILE A 109 16.74 -8.14 0.03
CA ILE A 109 16.63 -9.60 -0.08
C ILE A 109 17.90 -10.15 -0.75
N GLY A 110 18.58 -11.09 -0.07
CA GLY A 110 19.83 -11.68 -0.55
C GLY A 110 21.03 -10.72 -0.53
N ALA A 111 20.86 -9.49 -0.03
CA ALA A 111 21.94 -8.51 0.04
C ALA A 111 22.84 -8.73 1.27
N GLU A 112 24.11 -8.35 1.10
CA GLU A 112 25.09 -8.36 2.18
C GLU A 112 25.60 -6.93 2.46
N TYR A 113 25.85 -6.68 3.74
CA TYR A 113 26.54 -5.49 4.20
C TYR A 113 27.67 -5.88 5.14
N ASN A 114 28.91 -5.44 4.81
CA ASN A 114 30.10 -5.73 5.61
C ASN A 114 30.31 -7.24 5.87
N GLY A 115 29.99 -8.11 4.87
CA GLY A 115 30.09 -9.56 4.98
C GLY A 115 29.02 -10.21 5.85
N GLN A 116 27.93 -9.51 6.17
CA GLN A 116 26.78 -10.00 6.90
C GLN A 116 25.54 -9.95 6.02
N GLU A 117 24.77 -11.02 5.91
CA GLU A 117 23.48 -11.02 5.25
C GLU A 117 22.54 -10.03 5.94
N LEU A 118 21.76 -9.24 5.18
CA LEU A 118 20.78 -8.34 5.75
C LEU A 118 19.50 -9.07 6.17
N THR A 119 19.11 -10.09 5.41
CA THR A 119 17.83 -10.79 5.59
C THR A 119 17.99 -12.31 5.62
N PRO A 120 18.82 -12.88 6.54
CA PRO A 120 19.09 -14.33 6.53
C PRO A 120 17.84 -15.20 6.81
N ASN A 121 16.85 -14.73 7.58
CA ASN A 121 15.64 -15.49 7.85
C ASN A 121 14.72 -15.54 6.62
N LEU A 122 14.53 -14.40 5.94
CA LEU A 122 13.79 -14.37 4.68
C LEU A 122 14.55 -15.15 3.59
N ASN A 123 15.88 -14.98 3.47
CA ASN A 123 16.67 -15.75 2.51
C ASN A 123 16.50 -17.26 2.70
N ALA A 124 16.42 -17.73 3.96
CA ALA A 124 16.13 -19.13 4.25
C ALA A 124 14.70 -19.53 3.87
N LEU A 125 13.72 -18.67 4.14
CA LEU A 125 12.31 -18.92 3.80
C LEU A 125 12.10 -19.06 2.28
N LEU A 126 12.88 -18.35 1.47
CA LEU A 126 12.80 -18.42 0.00
C LEU A 126 13.30 -19.75 -0.60
N GLN A 127 13.85 -20.67 0.21
CA GLN A 127 14.44 -21.91 -0.31
C GLN A 127 13.43 -23.06 -0.43
N GLU A 128 12.29 -22.97 0.24
CA GLU A 128 11.28 -24.03 0.25
C GLU A 128 9.87 -23.46 0.44
N ASP A 129 8.88 -24.14 -0.13
CA ASP A 129 7.45 -23.84 0.08
C ASP A 129 7.04 -22.37 -0.20
N THR A 130 7.72 -21.69 -1.14
CA THR A 130 7.59 -20.23 -1.27
C THR A 130 7.53 -19.75 -2.72
N PHE A 131 6.62 -18.84 -3.00
CA PHE A 131 6.65 -17.98 -4.18
C PHE A 131 7.26 -16.63 -3.82
N TYR A 132 8.29 -16.22 -4.54
CA TYR A 132 8.92 -14.90 -4.43
C TYR A 132 8.73 -14.12 -5.72
N PHE A 133 8.04 -12.97 -5.65
CA PHE A 133 7.78 -12.08 -6.78
C PHE A 133 8.84 -10.97 -6.80
N ASN A 134 9.79 -11.09 -7.69
CA ASN A 134 10.95 -10.17 -7.75
C ASN A 134 10.75 -8.95 -8.65
N HIS A 135 9.57 -8.78 -9.23
CA HIS A 135 9.14 -7.59 -9.97
C HIS A 135 7.81 -7.07 -9.42
N PHE A 136 7.78 -6.87 -8.12
CA PHE A 136 6.62 -6.34 -7.40
C PHE A 136 6.90 -4.91 -6.93
N TYR A 137 5.92 -4.01 -7.14
CA TYR A 137 6.14 -2.57 -7.02
C TYR A 137 5.09 -1.89 -6.18
N SER A 138 5.53 -0.91 -5.37
CA SER A 138 4.63 -0.05 -4.62
C SER A 138 3.77 0.79 -5.55
N THR A 139 2.44 0.81 -5.28
CA THR A 139 1.41 1.54 -6.02
C THR A 139 0.71 2.57 -5.15
N THR A 140 1.35 3.01 -4.08
CA THR A 140 0.76 3.91 -3.08
C THR A 140 0.49 5.30 -3.62
N GLY A 141 -0.57 5.91 -3.09
CA GLY A 141 -0.92 7.31 -3.29
C GLY A 141 -0.36 8.22 -2.18
N VAL A 142 -1.15 9.23 -1.78
CA VAL A 142 -0.80 10.22 -0.74
C VAL A 142 -0.76 9.60 0.66
N GLY A 143 -1.51 8.52 0.89
CA GLY A 143 -1.62 7.83 2.17
C GLY A 143 -0.48 6.86 2.46
N ASN A 144 0.51 6.69 1.55
CA ASN A 144 1.65 5.78 1.72
C ASN A 144 1.23 4.43 2.35
N THR A 145 1.60 4.19 3.62
CA THR A 145 1.32 2.95 4.36
C THR A 145 -0.17 2.56 4.31
N SER A 146 -1.09 3.51 4.55
CA SER A 146 -2.54 3.22 4.52
C SER A 146 -3.08 2.94 3.12
N ASP A 147 -2.44 3.47 2.09
CA ASP A 147 -2.83 3.21 0.70
C ASP A 147 -2.30 1.85 0.23
N ALA A 148 -1.13 1.40 0.72
CA ALA A 148 -0.65 0.03 0.52
C ALA A 148 -1.60 -1.00 1.16
N GLU A 149 -2.06 -0.74 2.42
CA GLU A 149 -3.09 -1.53 3.08
C GLU A 149 -4.36 -1.62 2.24
N PHE A 150 -4.84 -0.45 1.79
CA PHE A 150 -6.06 -0.32 1.01
C PHE A 150 -5.97 -1.12 -0.30
N ALA A 151 -4.88 -0.98 -1.05
CA ALA A 151 -4.69 -1.68 -2.31
C ALA A 151 -4.60 -3.20 -2.12
N ALA A 152 -3.79 -3.66 -1.15
CA ALA A 152 -3.57 -5.07 -0.87
C ALA A 152 -4.83 -5.80 -0.39
N LEU A 153 -5.66 -5.10 0.42
CA LEU A 153 -6.88 -5.70 0.96
C LEU A 153 -8.03 -5.72 -0.05
N ASN A 154 -8.11 -4.74 -0.96
CA ASN A 154 -9.29 -4.55 -1.80
C ASN A 154 -9.10 -4.84 -3.29
N GLY A 155 -7.86 -4.98 -3.78
CA GLY A 155 -7.59 -5.08 -5.21
C GLY A 155 -7.96 -3.80 -5.99
N LEU A 156 -7.84 -2.63 -5.35
CA LEU A 156 -8.21 -1.33 -5.86
C LEU A 156 -7.02 -0.38 -5.84
N TYR A 157 -6.86 0.47 -6.87
CA TYR A 157 -5.88 1.53 -6.84
C TYR A 157 -6.26 2.61 -5.82
N PRO A 158 -5.29 3.10 -5.00
CA PRO A 158 -5.57 4.21 -4.10
C PRO A 158 -5.88 5.51 -4.85
N ASN A 159 -6.52 6.44 -4.14
CA ASN A 159 -6.80 7.77 -4.66
C ASN A 159 -5.50 8.58 -4.83
N ASP A 160 -5.38 9.30 -5.95
CA ASP A 160 -4.18 10.08 -6.30
C ASP A 160 -4.09 11.45 -5.58
N GLU A 161 -5.14 11.86 -4.88
CA GLU A 161 -5.23 13.19 -4.25
C GLU A 161 -5.32 13.15 -2.72
N ARG A 162 -5.91 12.11 -2.14
CA ARG A 162 -6.18 12.00 -0.69
C ARG A 162 -6.09 10.55 -0.21
N GLU A 163 -5.83 10.39 1.07
CA GLU A 163 -5.76 9.10 1.75
C GLU A 163 -7.11 8.36 1.69
N CYS A 164 -7.13 7.12 1.22
CA CYS A 164 -8.36 6.35 1.02
C CYS A 164 -9.15 6.10 2.30
N TYR A 165 -8.49 5.78 3.40
CA TYR A 165 -9.13 5.51 4.69
C TYR A 165 -9.83 6.72 5.32
N ARG A 166 -9.56 7.93 4.85
CA ARG A 166 -10.27 9.15 5.25
C ARG A 166 -11.32 9.55 4.24
N LEU A 167 -10.98 9.43 2.94
CA LEU A 167 -11.87 9.90 1.88
C LEU A 167 -13.08 9.00 1.70
N TYR A 168 -12.88 7.68 1.81
CA TYR A 168 -13.87 6.65 1.52
C TYR A 168 -14.28 5.85 2.76
N VAL A 169 -14.15 6.42 3.96
CA VAL A 169 -14.44 5.75 5.23
C VAL A 169 -15.88 5.21 5.34
N ASP A 170 -16.82 5.88 4.67
CA ASP A 170 -18.24 5.52 4.65
C ASP A 170 -18.61 4.57 3.48
N ASN A 171 -17.65 4.20 2.62
CA ASN A 171 -17.92 3.30 1.50
C ASN A 171 -18.07 1.86 1.96
N THR A 172 -18.79 1.07 1.19
CA THR A 172 -18.88 -0.38 1.32
C THR A 172 -17.73 -1.02 0.53
N PHE A 173 -17.04 -1.98 1.14
CA PHE A 173 -15.94 -2.71 0.53
C PHE A 173 -16.20 -4.22 0.57
N GLN A 174 -15.65 -4.95 -0.37
CA GLN A 174 -15.61 -6.41 -0.39
C GLN A 174 -14.15 -6.85 -0.63
N GLY A 175 -13.30 -6.46 0.33
CA GLY A 175 -11.89 -6.83 0.35
C GLY A 175 -11.63 -8.17 1.05
N LEU A 176 -10.36 -8.55 1.17
CA LEU A 176 -9.93 -9.82 1.79
C LEU A 176 -10.61 -10.11 3.13
N PRO A 177 -10.76 -9.15 4.08
CA PRO A 177 -11.41 -9.46 5.35
C PRO A 177 -12.86 -9.91 5.17
N TRP A 178 -13.64 -9.25 4.31
CA TRP A 178 -15.03 -9.65 4.04
C TRP A 178 -15.12 -10.95 3.26
N ILE A 179 -14.33 -11.11 2.17
CA ILE A 179 -14.31 -12.32 1.35
C ILE A 179 -14.00 -13.56 2.21
N LEU A 180 -13.03 -13.45 3.11
CA LEU A 180 -12.65 -14.55 3.98
C LEU A 180 -13.66 -14.79 5.10
N ARG A 181 -14.30 -13.74 5.63
CA ARG A 181 -15.42 -13.90 6.57
C ARG A 181 -16.62 -14.61 5.94
N ASP A 182 -16.95 -14.30 4.69
CA ASP A 182 -17.98 -15.00 3.93
C ASP A 182 -17.63 -16.48 3.73
N ALA A 183 -16.34 -16.80 3.67
CA ALA A 183 -15.80 -18.17 3.66
C ALA A 183 -15.67 -18.81 5.06
N GLY A 184 -16.11 -18.14 6.13
CA GLY A 184 -16.13 -18.66 7.50
C GLY A 184 -14.89 -18.39 8.34
N TYR A 185 -14.00 -17.48 7.92
CA TYR A 185 -12.81 -17.07 8.69
C TYR A 185 -13.14 -15.98 9.70
N GLY A 186 -12.47 -15.99 10.86
CA GLY A 186 -12.36 -14.80 11.69
C GLY A 186 -11.35 -13.82 11.09
N ALA A 187 -11.58 -12.50 11.15
CA ALA A 187 -10.69 -11.49 10.56
C ALA A 187 -10.16 -10.51 11.61
N TYR A 188 -8.84 -10.48 11.80
CA TYR A 188 -8.17 -9.72 12.86
C TYR A 188 -7.03 -8.87 12.31
N ALA A 189 -6.87 -7.64 12.81
CA ALA A 189 -5.73 -6.78 12.47
C ALA A 189 -4.87 -6.49 13.69
N PHE A 190 -3.54 -6.30 13.49
CA PHE A 190 -2.57 -6.00 14.54
C PHE A 190 -1.63 -4.89 14.11
N HIS A 191 -1.39 -3.91 15.01
CA HIS A 191 -0.43 -2.83 14.79
C HIS A 191 0.10 -2.28 16.11
N GLY A 192 1.41 -2.08 16.20
CA GLY A 192 2.08 -1.63 17.42
C GLY A 192 1.95 -0.14 17.74
N TYR A 193 1.01 0.60 17.14
CA TYR A 193 0.82 2.05 17.33
C TYR A 193 -0.65 2.41 17.58
N VAL A 194 -0.94 3.72 17.74
CA VAL A 194 -2.29 4.24 18.03
C VAL A 194 -3.27 3.89 16.91
N LYS A 195 -4.45 3.40 17.27
CA LYS A 195 -5.48 2.97 16.32
C LYS A 195 -6.03 4.08 15.43
N THR A 196 -5.98 5.34 15.89
CA THR A 196 -6.48 6.50 15.13
C THR A 196 -5.53 6.98 14.03
N PHE A 197 -4.28 6.50 14.03
CA PHE A 197 -3.33 6.85 12.98
C PHE A 197 -3.82 6.30 11.63
N TRP A 198 -3.77 7.10 10.58
CA TRP A 198 -4.39 6.82 9.29
C TRP A 198 -5.91 6.56 9.33
N ASN A 199 -6.61 6.90 10.43
CA ASN A 199 -8.05 6.66 10.59
C ASN A 199 -8.44 5.17 10.60
N ARG A 200 -7.50 4.28 10.97
CA ARG A 200 -7.72 2.82 10.94
C ARG A 200 -8.87 2.36 11.82
N ASP A 201 -9.06 3.00 12.98
CA ASP A 201 -10.14 2.67 13.92
C ASP A 201 -11.56 2.82 13.34
N GLU A 202 -11.74 3.71 12.36
CA GLU A 202 -13.00 3.83 11.62
C GLU A 202 -12.95 3.02 10.31
N ALA A 203 -11.87 3.11 9.53
CA ALA A 203 -11.76 2.44 8.25
C ALA A 203 -11.86 0.91 8.35
N TYR A 204 -11.26 0.29 9.36
CA TYR A 204 -11.28 -1.17 9.49
C TYR A 204 -12.66 -1.75 9.78
N LYS A 205 -13.59 -0.95 10.28
CA LYS A 205 -15.01 -1.36 10.44
C LYS A 205 -15.66 -1.64 9.08
N THR A 206 -15.43 -0.76 8.11
CA THR A 206 -15.96 -0.94 6.75
C THR A 206 -15.15 -1.94 5.92
N GLN A 207 -13.86 -2.11 6.25
CA GLN A 207 -13.00 -3.13 5.62
C GLN A 207 -13.35 -4.57 6.05
N GLY A 208 -14.09 -4.78 7.14
CA GLY A 208 -14.57 -6.10 7.55
C GLY A 208 -13.77 -6.79 8.65
N PHE A 209 -12.86 -6.11 9.31
CA PHE A 209 -12.17 -6.68 10.47
C PHE A 209 -13.12 -6.79 11.66
N GLU A 210 -13.12 -7.95 12.33
CA GLU A 210 -13.88 -8.17 13.55
C GLU A 210 -13.23 -7.49 14.75
N HIS A 211 -11.90 -7.43 14.75
CA HIS A 211 -11.14 -6.74 15.79
C HIS A 211 -9.82 -6.20 15.29
N PHE A 212 -9.44 -5.01 15.78
CA PHE A 212 -8.15 -4.38 15.53
C PHE A 212 -7.40 -4.21 16.85
N TYR A 213 -6.38 -5.04 17.07
CA TYR A 213 -5.47 -4.99 18.20
C TYR A 213 -4.39 -3.94 17.95
N SER A 214 -4.40 -2.89 18.73
CA SER A 214 -3.49 -1.75 18.63
C SER A 214 -2.73 -1.53 19.94
N GLN A 215 -1.88 -0.50 20.02
CA GLN A 215 -1.14 -0.21 21.25
C GLN A 215 -2.04 -0.01 22.48
N GLU A 216 -3.32 0.31 22.29
CA GLU A 216 -4.27 0.49 23.40
C GLU A 216 -4.69 -0.84 24.04
N GLU A 217 -4.44 -1.96 23.35
CA GLU A 217 -4.80 -3.30 23.82
C GLU A 217 -3.59 -4.25 23.93
N LEU A 218 -2.49 -3.97 23.24
CA LEU A 218 -1.25 -4.71 23.31
C LEU A 218 -0.39 -4.24 24.50
N ASP A 219 0.35 -5.15 25.10
CA ASP A 219 1.30 -4.83 26.17
C ASP A 219 2.53 -4.13 25.59
N MET A 220 2.73 -2.86 25.91
CA MET A 220 3.82 -2.02 25.43
C MET A 220 5.13 -2.30 26.19
N THR A 221 5.60 -3.54 26.13
CA THR A 221 6.75 -4.03 26.93
C THR A 221 8.10 -3.81 26.27
N GLU A 222 8.17 -3.78 24.94
CA GLU A 222 9.38 -3.48 24.18
C GLU A 222 9.07 -2.40 23.14
N ILE A 223 9.50 -1.17 23.41
CA ILE A 223 9.24 -0.01 22.56
C ILE A 223 10.53 0.44 21.87
N SER A 224 10.47 0.67 20.56
CA SER A 224 11.54 1.31 19.81
C SER A 224 10.95 2.22 18.72
N GLY A 225 11.54 3.40 18.54
CA GLY A 225 11.02 4.39 17.59
C GLY A 225 9.59 4.83 17.94
N PHE A 226 8.64 4.56 17.07
CA PHE A 226 7.26 5.04 17.20
C PHE A 226 6.36 4.23 18.14
N GLY A 227 6.67 2.96 18.40
CA GLY A 227 5.75 2.13 19.18
C GLY A 227 6.30 0.76 19.56
N LEU A 228 5.41 -0.22 19.72
CA LEU A 228 5.76 -1.59 20.04
C LEU A 228 6.60 -2.19 18.90
N THR A 229 7.68 -2.88 19.27
CA THR A 229 8.55 -3.53 18.28
C THR A 229 7.85 -4.67 17.55
N ASP A 230 8.27 -4.94 16.31
CA ASP A 230 7.66 -5.98 15.48
C ASP A 230 7.77 -7.37 16.10
N LYS A 231 8.91 -7.72 16.74
CA LYS A 231 9.07 -9.00 17.44
C LYS A 231 8.03 -9.20 18.54
N GLU A 232 7.81 -8.16 19.33
CA GLU A 232 6.88 -8.23 20.46
C GLU A 232 5.43 -8.19 19.97
N MET A 233 5.11 -7.39 18.94
CA MET A 233 3.81 -7.39 18.29
C MET A 233 3.48 -8.79 17.72
N PHE A 234 4.42 -9.43 17.01
CA PHE A 234 4.22 -10.79 16.49
C PHE A 234 4.02 -11.82 17.58
N ARG A 235 4.80 -11.73 18.68
CA ARG A 235 4.63 -12.63 19.82
C ARG A 235 3.23 -12.55 20.41
N GLN A 236 2.75 -11.34 20.68
CA GLN A 236 1.42 -11.13 21.24
C GLN A 236 0.32 -11.51 20.26
N ALA A 237 0.49 -11.20 18.96
CA ALA A 237 -0.46 -11.58 17.93
C ALA A 237 -0.64 -13.12 17.88
N VAL A 238 0.46 -13.89 17.88
CA VAL A 238 0.37 -15.36 17.87
C VAL A 238 -0.26 -15.89 19.16
N GLU A 239 0.04 -15.31 20.33
CA GLU A 239 -0.59 -15.66 21.61
C GLU A 239 -2.13 -15.44 21.59
N ILE A 240 -2.58 -14.37 20.92
CA ILE A 240 -4.01 -14.10 20.74
C ILE A 240 -4.61 -15.06 19.71
N LEU A 241 -3.95 -15.25 18.57
CA LEU A 241 -4.47 -16.06 17.46
C LEU A 241 -4.60 -17.55 17.80
N LYS A 242 -3.73 -18.11 18.67
CA LYS A 242 -3.85 -19.51 19.09
C LYS A 242 -5.12 -19.81 19.85
N GLU A 243 -5.77 -18.79 20.44
CA GLU A 243 -7.03 -18.93 21.16
C GLU A 243 -8.26 -18.66 20.27
N LYS A 244 -8.05 -18.29 18.99
CA LYS A 244 -9.12 -18.05 18.03
C LYS A 244 -9.55 -19.33 17.32
N GLU A 245 -10.81 -19.36 16.88
CA GLU A 245 -11.29 -20.41 15.99
C GLU A 245 -10.56 -20.35 14.65
N GLN A 246 -10.22 -21.51 14.08
CA GLN A 246 -9.64 -21.63 12.76
C GLN A 246 -10.70 -22.07 11.74
N PRO A 247 -10.59 -21.63 10.47
CA PRO A 247 -9.53 -20.78 9.95
C PRO A 247 -9.70 -19.30 10.33
N PHE A 248 -8.57 -18.58 10.37
CA PHE A 248 -8.59 -17.13 10.59
C PHE A 248 -7.76 -16.41 9.52
N PHE A 249 -8.09 -15.14 9.31
CA PHE A 249 -7.29 -14.14 8.61
C PHE A 249 -6.71 -13.17 9.65
N SER A 250 -5.40 -12.93 9.56
CA SER A 250 -4.71 -11.95 10.37
C SER A 250 -3.92 -10.99 9.48
N PHE A 251 -4.19 -9.68 9.61
CA PHE A 251 -3.43 -8.63 8.96
C PHE A 251 -2.51 -7.97 9.99
N MET A 252 -1.20 -8.04 9.76
CA MET A 252 -0.19 -7.52 10.67
C MET A 252 0.60 -6.41 10.00
N ILE A 253 0.61 -5.21 10.59
CA ILE A 253 1.33 -4.05 10.06
C ILE A 253 2.55 -3.78 10.95
N THR A 254 3.76 -3.92 10.40
CA THR A 254 5.01 -3.66 11.12
C THR A 254 5.26 -2.17 11.29
N LEU A 255 6.18 -1.80 12.16
CA LEU A 255 6.44 -0.40 12.51
C LEU A 255 7.92 -0.09 12.74
N THR A 256 8.74 -1.07 13.17
CA THR A 256 10.09 -0.80 13.68
C THR A 256 11.02 -0.21 12.60
N ASN A 257 10.77 -0.51 11.33
CA ASN A 257 11.51 0.03 10.19
C ASN A 257 10.97 1.38 9.68
N HIS A 258 10.26 2.13 10.51
CA HIS A 258 9.76 3.47 10.12
C HIS A 258 10.84 4.54 10.23
N ILE A 259 10.88 5.46 9.26
CA ILE A 259 11.79 6.63 9.31
C ILE A 259 11.57 7.43 10.62
N PRO A 260 12.61 7.86 11.35
CA PRO A 260 14.04 7.97 10.98
C PRO A 260 14.89 6.71 11.27
N TYR A 261 14.28 5.52 11.36
CA TYR A 261 14.95 4.23 11.56
C TYR A 261 15.63 4.13 12.93
N GLU A 262 14.91 4.57 13.96
CA GLU A 262 15.39 4.51 15.34
C GLU A 262 15.21 3.10 15.90
N LEU A 263 16.31 2.49 16.33
CA LEU A 263 16.32 1.20 17.01
C LEU A 263 17.05 1.33 18.33
N ASP A 264 16.48 0.75 19.40
CA ASP A 264 17.19 0.66 20.69
C ASP A 264 18.53 -0.06 20.46
N PRO A 265 19.65 0.52 20.93
CA PRO A 265 20.98 -0.09 20.71
C PRO A 265 21.10 -1.54 21.21
N SER A 266 20.32 -1.96 22.19
CA SER A 266 20.31 -3.34 22.70
C SER A 266 19.70 -4.34 21.72
N LEU A 267 18.90 -3.86 20.75
CA LEU A 267 18.27 -4.66 19.71
C LEU A 267 19.09 -4.69 18.40
N ALA A 268 20.15 -3.88 18.32
CA ALA A 268 21.01 -3.77 17.15
C ALA A 268 21.96 -4.96 17.04
N THR A 269 21.87 -5.70 15.93
CA THR A 269 22.68 -6.91 15.71
C THR A 269 23.60 -6.82 14.49
N LEU A 270 23.36 -5.86 13.57
CA LEU A 270 24.21 -5.65 12.40
C LEU A 270 25.46 -4.84 12.76
N GLU A 271 26.65 -5.32 12.44
CA GLU A 271 27.90 -4.59 12.64
C GLU A 271 28.08 -3.51 11.53
N LEU A 272 27.80 -2.26 11.88
CA LEU A 272 27.96 -1.14 10.95
C LEU A 272 29.40 -0.65 10.84
N LYS A 273 29.82 -0.27 9.62
CA LYS A 273 31.08 0.48 9.40
C LYS A 273 30.98 1.82 10.14
N ASP A 274 32.12 2.31 10.66
CA ASP A 274 32.17 3.57 11.40
C ASP A 274 31.63 4.76 10.60
N SER A 275 31.80 4.74 9.27
CA SER A 275 31.28 5.76 8.36
C SER A 275 29.74 5.79 8.27
N ASP A 276 29.07 4.72 8.66
CA ASP A 276 27.64 4.55 8.48
C ASP A 276 26.87 4.60 9.82
N LYS A 277 27.57 4.52 10.93
CA LYS A 277 26.97 4.66 12.28
C LYS A 277 26.28 6.00 12.44
N GLY A 278 25.00 5.97 12.85
CA GLY A 278 24.17 7.16 13.03
C GLY A 278 23.75 7.89 11.76
N SER A 279 24.08 7.33 10.58
CA SER A 279 23.53 7.82 9.31
C SER A 279 22.16 7.19 9.04
N THR A 280 21.30 7.89 8.28
CA THR A 280 20.00 7.34 7.84
C THR A 280 20.15 5.99 7.14
N PHE A 281 21.18 5.84 6.31
CA PHE A 281 21.49 4.59 5.63
C PHE A 281 21.85 3.46 6.59
N GLY A 282 22.77 3.72 7.54
CA GLY A 282 23.18 2.72 8.53
C GLY A 282 22.03 2.33 9.46
N ASN A 283 21.25 3.31 9.90
CA ASN A 283 20.06 3.07 10.72
C ASN A 283 19.02 2.23 9.94
N TYR A 284 18.77 2.54 8.68
CA TYR A 284 17.89 1.75 7.81
C TYR A 284 18.33 0.28 7.72
N LEU A 285 19.60 0.02 7.43
CA LEU A 285 20.10 -1.36 7.37
C LEU A 285 19.96 -2.07 8.71
N GLN A 286 20.15 -1.36 9.82
CA GLN A 286 20.00 -1.90 11.16
C GLN A 286 18.56 -2.31 11.47
N THR A 287 17.60 -1.46 11.10
CA THR A 287 16.16 -1.78 11.28
C THR A 287 15.68 -2.87 10.32
N ILE A 288 16.20 -2.94 9.09
CA ILE A 288 15.97 -4.06 8.17
C ILE A 288 16.43 -5.39 8.79
N ARG A 289 17.64 -5.42 9.35
CA ARG A 289 18.14 -6.63 10.02
C ARG A 289 17.26 -7.05 11.20
N TYR A 290 16.79 -6.08 11.99
CA TYR A 290 15.86 -6.35 13.08
C TYR A 290 14.51 -6.89 12.58
N THR A 291 13.95 -6.33 11.52
CA THR A 291 12.69 -6.78 10.91
C THR A 291 12.82 -8.22 10.39
N ASP A 292 13.93 -8.56 9.74
CA ASP A 292 14.22 -9.95 9.33
C ASP A 292 14.26 -10.92 10.53
N GLU A 293 14.91 -10.52 11.62
CA GLU A 293 14.92 -11.32 12.85
C GLU A 293 13.51 -11.45 13.45
N ALA A 294 12.66 -10.42 13.31
CA ALA A 294 11.28 -10.51 13.74
C ALA A 294 10.48 -11.54 12.93
N PHE A 295 10.71 -11.67 11.63
CA PHE A 295 10.13 -12.74 10.81
C PHE A 295 10.61 -14.12 11.26
N GLY A 296 11.89 -14.30 11.53
CA GLY A 296 12.41 -15.56 12.07
C GLY A 296 11.73 -15.94 13.40
N LYS A 297 11.46 -14.95 14.25
CA LYS A 297 10.73 -15.15 15.51
C LYS A 297 9.25 -15.47 15.28
N LEU A 298 8.59 -14.81 14.34
CA LEU A 298 7.20 -15.13 13.98
C LEU A 298 7.06 -16.60 13.56
N ILE A 299 7.92 -17.08 12.67
CA ILE A 299 7.93 -18.49 12.24
C ILE A 299 8.10 -19.41 13.45
N GLN A 300 9.01 -19.08 14.37
CA GLN A 300 9.21 -19.87 15.60
C GLN A 300 7.96 -19.85 16.49
N TYR A 301 7.35 -18.69 16.72
CA TYR A 301 6.13 -18.56 17.54
C TYR A 301 4.95 -19.36 16.94
N LEU A 302 4.80 -19.34 15.62
CA LEU A 302 3.77 -20.14 14.94
C LEU A 302 4.02 -21.65 15.10
N LYS A 303 5.27 -22.10 15.00
CA LYS A 303 5.64 -23.50 15.25
C LYS A 303 5.37 -23.92 16.70
N ASP A 304 5.75 -23.08 17.65
CA ASP A 304 5.54 -23.35 19.08
C ASP A 304 4.04 -23.37 19.45
N ALA A 305 3.22 -22.57 18.74
CA ALA A 305 1.78 -22.55 18.91
C ALA A 305 1.04 -23.68 18.13
N GLY A 306 1.75 -24.46 17.30
CA GLY A 306 1.15 -25.49 16.44
C GLY A 306 0.28 -24.95 15.30
N LEU A 307 0.50 -23.69 14.91
CA LEU A 307 -0.25 -23.02 13.84
C LEU A 307 0.48 -23.05 12.47
N TYR A 308 1.80 -23.24 12.47
CA TYR A 308 2.65 -23.06 11.29
C TYR A 308 2.20 -23.89 10.08
N ASP A 309 2.01 -25.21 10.24
CA ASP A 309 1.72 -26.11 9.12
C ASP A 309 0.36 -25.82 8.44
N ASN A 310 -0.56 -25.20 9.17
CA ASN A 310 -1.88 -24.81 8.67
C ASN A 310 -2.01 -23.30 8.39
N THR A 311 -0.91 -22.59 8.13
CA THR A 311 -0.95 -21.15 7.91
C THR A 311 -0.18 -20.78 6.64
N MET A 312 -0.86 -20.12 5.69
CA MET A 312 -0.23 -19.39 4.60
C MET A 312 0.26 -18.04 5.13
N ILE A 313 1.51 -17.69 4.87
CA ILE A 313 2.13 -16.45 5.30
C ILE A 313 2.48 -15.62 4.06
N VAL A 314 1.92 -14.42 3.97
CA VAL A 314 2.18 -13.47 2.89
C VAL A 314 2.90 -12.26 3.47
N ILE A 315 4.07 -11.92 2.93
CA ILE A 315 4.89 -10.78 3.36
C ILE A 315 5.07 -9.86 2.16
N TYR A 316 4.76 -8.57 2.32
CA TYR A 316 5.02 -7.57 1.29
C TYR A 316 5.56 -6.27 1.90
N GLY A 317 6.35 -5.52 1.13
CA GLY A 317 6.75 -4.16 1.49
C GLY A 317 5.65 -3.18 1.10
N ASP A 318 5.41 -2.15 1.92
CA ASP A 318 4.38 -1.14 1.65
C ASP A 318 4.87 -0.03 0.71
N HIS A 319 6.06 0.47 0.91
CA HIS A 319 6.69 1.50 0.07
C HIS A 319 8.21 1.55 0.29
N GLN A 320 8.88 2.43 -0.44
CA GLN A 320 10.33 2.60 -0.34
C GLN A 320 10.77 3.16 1.01
N GLY A 321 11.85 2.59 1.56
CA GLY A 321 12.54 3.13 2.74
C GLY A 321 13.55 4.23 2.39
N MET A 322 14.22 4.12 1.24
CA MET A 322 15.28 5.05 0.84
C MET A 322 14.87 5.89 -0.37
N ASN A 323 14.46 7.15 -0.14
CA ASN A 323 13.99 8.05 -1.19
C ASN A 323 15.15 8.71 -1.95
N MET A 324 15.17 8.58 -3.29
CA MET A 324 16.21 9.11 -4.17
C MET A 324 16.14 10.62 -4.46
N GLU A 325 15.14 11.34 -3.94
CA GLU A 325 15.05 12.80 -4.11
C GLU A 325 16.25 13.53 -3.51
N THR A 326 16.90 12.94 -2.50
CA THR A 326 18.13 13.46 -1.92
C THR A 326 19.35 12.93 -2.68
N PRO A 327 20.15 13.77 -3.34
CA PRO A 327 21.32 13.32 -4.10
C PRO A 327 22.32 12.49 -3.29
N ALA A 328 22.47 12.80 -1.99
CA ALA A 328 23.33 12.05 -1.09
C ALA A 328 22.83 10.62 -0.88
N VAL A 329 21.52 10.43 -0.70
CA VAL A 329 20.90 9.10 -0.59
C VAL A 329 21.08 8.34 -1.88
N LYS A 330 20.79 8.95 -3.05
CA LYS A 330 20.97 8.32 -4.36
C LYS A 330 22.41 7.84 -4.56
N SER A 331 23.40 8.69 -4.25
CA SER A 331 24.83 8.34 -4.37
C SER A 331 25.22 7.20 -3.43
N LYS A 332 24.77 7.24 -2.17
CA LYS A 332 25.05 6.20 -1.17
C LYS A 332 24.44 4.85 -1.57
N MET A 333 23.18 4.86 -2.01
CA MET A 333 22.48 3.67 -2.47
C MET A 333 23.12 3.08 -3.73
N SER A 334 23.49 3.93 -4.71
CA SER A 334 24.20 3.47 -5.91
C SER A 334 25.53 2.80 -5.57
N ALA A 335 26.27 3.34 -4.60
CA ALA A 335 27.52 2.75 -4.13
C ALA A 335 27.31 1.41 -3.39
N PHE A 336 26.24 1.29 -2.62
CA PHE A 336 25.88 0.07 -1.93
C PHE A 336 25.47 -1.04 -2.91
N LEU A 337 24.61 -0.71 -3.88
CA LEU A 337 24.09 -1.66 -4.87
C LEU A 337 25.10 -2.02 -5.97
N GLY A 338 26.17 -1.22 -6.16
CA GLY A 338 27.10 -1.39 -7.27
C GLY A 338 26.53 -1.03 -8.65
N ARG A 339 25.34 -0.38 -8.68
CA ARG A 339 24.63 0.09 -9.87
C ARG A 339 23.87 1.37 -9.57
N GLU A 340 23.36 2.07 -10.60
CA GLU A 340 22.58 3.28 -10.39
C GLU A 340 21.29 2.97 -9.57
N TYR A 341 21.10 3.68 -8.45
CA TYR A 341 19.84 3.68 -7.73
C TYR A 341 18.84 4.53 -8.50
N ASN A 342 17.89 3.90 -9.15
CA ASN A 342 16.88 4.51 -10.02
C ASN A 342 15.47 4.19 -9.51
N PHE A 343 14.44 4.51 -10.29
CA PHE A 343 13.04 4.26 -9.90
C PHE A 343 12.71 2.77 -9.75
N ASP A 344 13.33 1.88 -10.53
CA ASP A 344 13.17 0.43 -10.36
C ASP A 344 13.55 0.00 -8.94
N GLU A 345 14.77 0.31 -8.55
CA GLU A 345 15.28 -0.05 -7.22
C GLU A 345 14.53 0.63 -6.09
N MET A 346 14.04 1.86 -6.31
CA MET A 346 13.32 2.62 -5.29
C MET A 346 11.89 2.11 -5.08
N LEU A 347 11.17 1.85 -6.16
CA LEU A 347 9.74 1.47 -6.09
C LEU A 347 9.53 -0.03 -5.87
N LYS A 348 10.56 -0.84 -6.12
CA LYS A 348 10.47 -2.28 -5.94
C LYS A 348 10.43 -2.66 -4.47
N VAL A 349 9.38 -3.39 -4.11
CA VAL A 349 9.16 -3.98 -2.78
C VAL A 349 9.00 -5.49 -2.94
N PRO A 350 9.32 -6.34 -1.95
CA PRO A 350 9.11 -7.77 -2.09
C PRO A 350 7.63 -8.13 -1.94
N LEU A 351 7.22 -9.19 -2.65
CA LEU A 351 6.06 -10.00 -2.29
C LEU A 351 6.53 -11.44 -2.14
N ILE A 352 6.31 -12.02 -0.96
CA ILE A 352 6.69 -13.38 -0.60
C ILE A 352 5.45 -14.11 -0.10
N ILE A 353 5.13 -15.25 -0.71
CA ILE A 353 3.99 -16.10 -0.30
C ILE A 353 4.55 -17.46 0.10
N HIS A 354 4.53 -17.74 1.40
CA HIS A 354 5.01 -19.00 1.97
C HIS A 354 3.83 -19.89 2.38
N ILE A 355 3.79 -21.11 1.84
CA ILE A 355 2.70 -22.06 2.08
C ILE A 355 3.31 -23.37 2.55
N PRO A 356 3.41 -23.64 3.86
CA PRO A 356 3.97 -24.88 4.38
C PRO A 356 3.34 -26.11 3.71
N GLY A 357 4.20 -26.97 3.15
CA GLY A 357 3.78 -28.17 2.42
C GLY A 357 3.50 -27.96 0.92
N LEU A 358 3.80 -26.80 0.34
CA LEU A 358 3.69 -26.56 -1.10
C LEU A 358 4.60 -27.47 -1.93
N GLY A 359 5.77 -27.83 -1.40
CA GLY A 359 6.72 -28.76 -2.02
C GLY A 359 7.62 -28.15 -3.08
N GLU A 360 7.59 -26.83 -3.28
CA GLU A 360 8.47 -26.13 -4.21
C GLU A 360 8.77 -24.70 -3.78
N ALA A 361 9.85 -24.16 -4.33
CA ALA A 361 10.19 -22.74 -4.22
C ALA A 361 10.38 -22.17 -5.62
N LYS A 362 9.72 -21.06 -5.90
CA LYS A 362 9.77 -20.39 -7.22
C LYS A 362 9.95 -18.89 -7.10
N THR A 363 10.84 -18.35 -7.94
CA THR A 363 10.85 -16.91 -8.23
C THR A 363 9.93 -16.63 -9.42
N ILE A 364 8.98 -15.71 -9.22
CA ILE A 364 7.98 -15.30 -10.21
C ILE A 364 8.38 -13.94 -10.75
N GLY A 365 8.56 -13.84 -12.05
CA GLY A 365 8.98 -12.62 -12.75
C GLY A 365 7.82 -11.75 -13.27
N THR A 366 6.58 -12.10 -12.98
CA THR A 366 5.41 -11.30 -13.36
C THR A 366 5.46 -9.94 -12.67
N VAL A 367 5.30 -8.86 -13.45
CA VAL A 367 5.18 -7.51 -12.89
C VAL A 367 3.86 -7.35 -12.18
N GLY A 368 3.88 -6.92 -10.94
CA GLY A 368 2.70 -6.68 -10.11
C GLY A 368 2.89 -5.58 -9.08
N GLY A 369 1.86 -5.26 -8.33
CA GLY A 369 1.84 -4.30 -7.23
C GLY A 369 0.83 -4.70 -6.15
N GLU A 370 0.67 -3.89 -5.11
CA GLU A 370 -0.20 -4.22 -3.97
C GLU A 370 -1.63 -4.53 -4.39
N VAL A 371 -2.12 -3.91 -5.47
CA VAL A 371 -3.45 -4.14 -6.04
C VAL A 371 -3.68 -5.60 -6.47
N ASP A 372 -2.61 -6.35 -6.72
CA ASP A 372 -2.65 -7.74 -7.20
C ASP A 372 -2.61 -8.77 -6.06
N ILE A 373 -2.38 -8.34 -4.82
CA ILE A 373 -2.31 -9.24 -3.65
C ILE A 373 -3.64 -9.94 -3.43
N MET A 374 -4.75 -9.19 -3.41
CA MET A 374 -6.07 -9.74 -3.14
C MET A 374 -6.47 -10.82 -4.17
N PRO A 375 -6.45 -10.57 -5.49
CA PRO A 375 -6.83 -11.60 -6.46
C PRO A 375 -5.86 -12.80 -6.49
N THR A 376 -4.56 -12.61 -6.22
CA THR A 376 -3.59 -13.71 -6.11
C THR A 376 -3.90 -14.60 -4.89
N ILE A 377 -4.21 -13.99 -3.72
CA ILE A 377 -4.63 -14.74 -2.53
C ILE A 377 -5.97 -15.43 -2.77
N ALA A 378 -6.92 -14.77 -3.43
CA ALA A 378 -8.23 -15.34 -3.73
C ALA A 378 -8.13 -16.63 -4.56
N ASN A 379 -7.22 -16.69 -5.56
CA ASN A 379 -6.92 -17.91 -6.30
C ASN A 379 -6.33 -19.00 -5.39
N LEU A 380 -5.29 -18.67 -4.62
CA LEU A 380 -4.61 -19.63 -3.74
C LEU A 380 -5.55 -20.23 -2.69
N MET A 381 -6.51 -19.45 -2.18
CA MET A 381 -7.47 -19.87 -1.16
C MET A 381 -8.81 -20.34 -1.73
N ASN A 382 -8.99 -20.33 -3.06
CA ASN A 382 -10.23 -20.70 -3.75
C ASN A 382 -11.46 -19.94 -3.22
N VAL A 383 -11.34 -18.63 -3.07
CA VAL A 383 -12.42 -17.72 -2.62
C VAL A 383 -12.80 -16.77 -3.76
N ASP A 384 -14.10 -16.45 -3.85
CA ASP A 384 -14.61 -15.53 -4.86
C ASP A 384 -14.65 -14.10 -4.29
N PRO A 385 -14.14 -13.09 -5.01
CA PRO A 385 -14.31 -11.69 -4.62
C PRO A 385 -15.77 -11.24 -4.44
N GLY A 386 -16.75 -11.90 -5.06
CA GLY A 386 -18.18 -11.62 -4.89
C GLY A 386 -18.65 -10.29 -5.48
N GLN A 387 -17.79 -9.56 -6.19
CA GLN A 387 -18.08 -8.28 -6.83
C GLN A 387 -17.12 -8.07 -8.03
N PRO A 388 -17.52 -7.32 -9.08
CA PRO A 388 -16.76 -7.23 -10.33
C PRO A 388 -15.65 -6.17 -10.35
N PHE A 389 -15.59 -5.27 -9.36
CA PHE A 389 -14.67 -4.13 -9.37
C PHE A 389 -13.33 -4.50 -8.74
N VAL A 390 -12.58 -5.41 -9.37
CA VAL A 390 -11.22 -5.79 -9.00
C VAL A 390 -10.28 -5.27 -10.09
N PHE A 391 -9.33 -4.40 -9.73
CA PHE A 391 -8.39 -3.76 -10.65
C PHE A 391 -7.02 -4.45 -10.69
N GLY A 392 -6.75 -5.32 -9.73
CA GLY A 392 -5.62 -6.23 -9.75
C GLY A 392 -5.93 -7.54 -10.48
N HIS A 393 -4.90 -8.36 -10.67
CA HIS A 393 -4.99 -9.67 -11.30
C HIS A 393 -4.17 -10.72 -10.56
N ASP A 394 -4.48 -12.00 -10.77
CA ASP A 394 -3.71 -13.11 -10.17
C ASP A 394 -2.34 -13.22 -10.84
N LEU A 395 -1.29 -12.92 -10.09
CA LEU A 395 0.10 -12.89 -10.59
C LEU A 395 0.66 -14.27 -10.93
N LEU A 396 0.06 -15.34 -10.42
CA LEU A 396 0.46 -16.72 -10.74
C LEU A 396 -0.08 -17.20 -12.08
N ASN A 397 -1.18 -16.59 -12.54
CA ASN A 397 -1.89 -16.96 -13.77
C ASN A 397 -1.98 -15.80 -14.77
N ALA A 398 -1.20 -14.75 -14.59
CA ALA A 398 -1.24 -13.52 -15.37
C ALA A 398 -0.86 -13.76 -16.84
N ASP A 399 -1.68 -13.26 -17.77
CA ASP A 399 -1.39 -13.24 -19.20
C ASP A 399 -0.36 -12.18 -19.56
N GLU A 400 -0.29 -11.11 -18.76
CA GLU A 400 0.67 -10.01 -18.85
C GLU A 400 0.96 -9.46 -17.46
N GLY A 401 2.11 -8.81 -17.29
CA GLY A 401 2.43 -8.06 -16.07
C GLY A 401 2.35 -6.56 -16.33
N PHE A 402 1.44 -5.84 -15.63
CA PHE A 402 1.28 -4.41 -15.80
C PHE A 402 0.81 -3.73 -14.51
N VAL A 403 1.47 -2.64 -14.14
CA VAL A 403 1.12 -1.83 -12.95
C VAL A 403 1.12 -0.35 -13.31
N ALA A 404 0.01 0.34 -13.00
CA ALA A 404 -0.06 1.79 -13.04
C ALA A 404 0.58 2.40 -11.80
N GLN A 405 1.28 3.52 -11.97
CA GLN A 405 1.93 4.24 -10.89
C GLN A 405 1.20 5.54 -10.57
N ILE A 406 1.11 5.89 -9.28
CA ILE A 406 0.37 7.04 -8.78
C ILE A 406 1.33 8.12 -8.26
N SER A 407 2.11 7.76 -7.24
CA SER A 407 3.05 8.68 -6.57
C SER A 407 4.46 8.58 -7.15
N TYR A 408 5.37 9.44 -6.70
CA TYR A 408 6.80 9.48 -7.00
C TYR A 408 7.19 9.69 -8.46
N ILE A 409 6.63 8.94 -9.39
CA ILE A 409 6.88 9.11 -10.85
C ILE A 409 5.67 9.65 -11.61
N GLY A 410 4.58 9.91 -10.88
CA GLY A 410 3.39 10.61 -11.37
C GLY A 410 2.37 9.73 -12.09
N LYS A 411 1.12 10.17 -12.08
CA LYS A 411 0.00 9.52 -12.77
C LYS A 411 0.23 9.50 -14.28
N GLY A 412 -0.01 8.35 -14.89
CA GLY A 412 0.35 8.05 -16.28
C GLY A 412 1.71 7.36 -16.43
N SER A 413 2.47 7.21 -15.34
CA SER A 413 3.63 6.31 -15.29
C SER A 413 3.19 4.86 -15.10
N PHE A 414 4.03 3.93 -15.55
CA PHE A 414 3.70 2.50 -15.51
C PHE A 414 4.93 1.61 -15.48
N ILE A 415 4.71 0.35 -15.13
CA ILE A 415 5.67 -0.73 -15.28
C ILE A 415 4.99 -1.82 -16.12
N ALA A 416 5.62 -2.19 -17.25
CA ALA A 416 5.10 -3.17 -18.20
C ALA A 416 6.09 -4.31 -18.40
N GLY A 417 5.71 -5.53 -18.00
CA GLY A 417 6.53 -6.74 -18.09
C GLY A 417 6.81 -7.17 -19.52
N ASP A 418 5.81 -7.14 -20.41
CA ASP A 418 5.90 -7.57 -21.79
C ASP A 418 6.97 -6.85 -22.61
N ASN A 419 7.17 -5.57 -22.31
CA ASN A 419 8.18 -4.72 -22.95
C ASN A 419 9.41 -4.53 -22.07
N ALA A 420 9.49 -5.22 -20.95
CA ALA A 420 10.54 -5.07 -19.94
C ALA A 420 10.85 -3.58 -19.65
N MET A 421 9.81 -2.77 -19.41
CA MET A 421 9.88 -1.33 -19.36
C MET A 421 9.32 -0.75 -18.06
N ILE A 422 10.06 0.16 -17.46
CA ILE A 422 9.59 1.12 -16.47
C ILE A 422 9.53 2.48 -17.14
N PHE A 423 8.41 3.16 -17.06
CA PHE A 423 8.22 4.48 -17.64
C PHE A 423 7.74 5.47 -16.56
N GLY A 424 8.48 6.57 -16.44
CA GLY A 424 8.10 7.75 -15.67
C GLY A 424 7.65 8.88 -16.58
N ILE A 425 6.43 9.37 -16.39
CA ILE A 425 5.90 10.51 -17.15
C ILE A 425 6.72 11.77 -16.89
N GLY A 426 6.79 12.66 -17.85
CA GLY A 426 7.51 13.92 -17.70
C GLY A 426 6.91 14.82 -16.61
N LYS A 427 7.71 15.72 -16.05
CA LYS A 427 7.28 16.68 -15.03
C LYS A 427 6.20 17.65 -15.51
N ASP A 428 6.08 17.82 -16.84
CA ASP A 428 5.04 18.60 -17.50
C ASP A 428 3.77 17.78 -17.81
N GLY A 429 3.75 16.49 -17.39
CA GLY A 429 2.65 15.56 -17.61
C GLY A 429 2.61 15.00 -19.04
N THR A 430 3.68 15.14 -19.83
CA THR A 430 3.73 14.60 -21.20
C THR A 430 4.62 13.36 -21.31
N VAL A 431 4.28 12.49 -22.26
CA VAL A 431 5.07 11.30 -22.57
C VAL A 431 6.39 11.64 -23.24
N GLU A 432 6.41 12.68 -24.09
CA GLU A 432 7.60 13.12 -24.82
C GLU A 432 8.75 13.53 -23.90
N SER A 433 8.45 14.13 -22.76
CA SER A 433 9.42 14.55 -21.75
C SER A 433 9.71 13.47 -20.70
N GLY A 434 9.08 12.31 -20.83
CA GLY A 434 9.21 11.17 -19.91
C GLY A 434 10.59 10.50 -19.95
N SER A 435 10.74 9.51 -19.10
CA SER A 435 11.97 8.70 -19.01
C SER A 435 11.62 7.22 -18.95
N ALA A 436 12.41 6.38 -19.61
CA ALA A 436 12.22 4.95 -19.62
C ALA A 436 13.48 4.20 -19.20
N TRP A 437 13.29 3.07 -18.54
CA TRP A 437 14.36 2.15 -18.12
C TRP A 437 13.96 0.73 -18.48
N ASN A 438 14.98 -0.05 -18.84
CA ASN A 438 14.79 -1.49 -19.04
C ASN A 438 14.66 -2.19 -17.68
N LEU A 439 13.56 -2.90 -17.49
CA LEU A 439 13.21 -3.62 -16.26
C LEU A 439 14.26 -4.67 -15.85
N LEU A 440 14.88 -5.34 -16.82
CA LEU A 440 15.81 -6.45 -16.58
C LEU A 440 17.25 -5.98 -16.34
N THR A 441 17.65 -4.86 -16.95
CA THR A 441 19.03 -4.36 -16.89
C THR A 441 19.19 -3.08 -16.07
N GLY A 442 18.09 -2.40 -15.71
CA GLY A 442 18.08 -1.10 -15.05
C GLY A 442 18.64 0.05 -15.93
N GLN A 443 18.99 -0.22 -17.20
CA GLN A 443 19.57 0.77 -18.10
C GLN A 443 18.50 1.69 -18.70
N ARG A 444 18.87 2.96 -18.92
CA ARG A 444 17.99 3.90 -19.62
C ARG A 444 17.69 3.42 -21.04
N MET A 445 16.45 3.61 -21.45
CA MET A 445 15.95 3.33 -22.80
C MET A 445 15.52 4.61 -23.49
N ASN A 446 15.51 4.59 -24.83
CA ASN A 446 14.83 5.63 -25.60
C ASN A 446 13.32 5.49 -25.45
N VAL A 447 12.64 6.60 -25.23
CA VAL A 447 11.18 6.64 -25.15
C VAL A 447 10.58 6.42 -26.54
N ASN A 448 9.86 5.32 -26.70
CA ASN A 448 8.98 5.14 -27.87
C ASN A 448 7.66 5.83 -27.54
N VAL A 449 7.49 7.07 -28.01
CA VAL A 449 6.36 7.92 -27.64
C VAL A 449 5.02 7.25 -27.92
N ASN A 450 4.85 6.60 -29.06
CA ASN A 450 3.55 5.97 -29.40
C ASN A 450 3.20 4.80 -28.45
N LEU A 451 4.18 3.94 -28.16
CA LEU A 451 3.99 2.82 -27.22
C LEU A 451 3.77 3.33 -25.79
N CYS A 452 4.62 4.26 -25.35
CA CYS A 452 4.50 4.83 -24.00
C CYS A 452 3.19 5.59 -23.82
N GLN A 453 2.65 6.24 -24.88
CA GLN A 453 1.34 6.91 -24.81
C GLN A 453 0.23 5.90 -24.57
N GLN A 454 0.20 4.77 -25.29
CA GLN A 454 -0.81 3.73 -25.12
C GLN A 454 -0.83 3.18 -23.69
N TYR A 455 0.34 2.87 -23.14
CA TYR A 455 0.44 2.39 -21.77
C TYR A 455 0.15 3.47 -20.73
N SER A 456 0.52 4.72 -20.99
CA SER A 456 0.22 5.85 -20.12
C SER A 456 -1.28 6.14 -20.07
N ASP A 457 -1.97 6.06 -21.22
CA ASP A 457 -3.43 6.17 -21.30
C ASP A 457 -4.11 5.04 -20.51
N ARG A 458 -3.62 3.79 -20.64
CA ARG A 458 -4.11 2.65 -19.87
C ARG A 458 -3.89 2.85 -18.37
N ALA A 459 -2.69 3.27 -17.95
CA ALA A 459 -2.37 3.52 -16.55
C ALA A 459 -3.27 4.61 -15.95
N THR A 460 -3.50 5.68 -16.71
CA THR A 460 -4.40 6.76 -16.30
C THR A 460 -5.84 6.26 -16.19
N ALA A 461 -6.31 5.49 -17.18
CA ALA A 461 -7.66 4.93 -17.17
C ALA A 461 -7.89 3.97 -15.99
N LEU A 462 -6.92 3.13 -15.62
CA LEU A 462 -7.02 2.26 -14.44
C LEU A 462 -7.27 3.08 -13.16
N ILE A 463 -6.47 4.12 -12.94
CA ILE A 463 -6.59 4.98 -11.75
C ILE A 463 -7.92 5.75 -11.76
N ASP A 464 -8.30 6.35 -12.90
CA ASP A 464 -9.51 7.16 -13.01
C ASP A 464 -10.79 6.33 -12.90
N THR A 465 -10.83 5.14 -13.53
CA THR A 465 -11.97 4.23 -13.43
C THR A 465 -12.11 3.68 -12.00
N CYS A 466 -11.00 3.34 -11.34
CA CYS A 466 -11.03 2.93 -9.94
C CYS A 466 -11.53 4.05 -9.03
N LYS A 467 -11.06 5.28 -9.26
CA LYS A 467 -11.54 6.46 -8.54
C LYS A 467 -13.05 6.66 -8.73
N GLU A 468 -13.57 6.45 -9.93
CA GLU A 468 -15.02 6.54 -10.22
C GLU A 468 -15.81 5.47 -9.46
N VAL A 469 -15.35 4.21 -9.42
CA VAL A 469 -15.94 3.14 -8.60
C VAL A 469 -16.03 3.53 -7.13
N LEU A 470 -14.96 4.11 -6.59
CA LEU A 470 -14.89 4.57 -5.20
C LEU A 470 -15.76 5.80 -4.93
N ASP A 471 -15.71 6.81 -5.81
CA ASP A 471 -16.47 8.04 -5.67
C ASP A 471 -17.98 7.80 -5.67
N TYR A 472 -18.45 6.81 -6.43
CA TYR A 472 -19.86 6.41 -6.50
C TYR A 472 -20.24 5.26 -5.57
N ASN A 473 -19.28 4.71 -4.81
CA ASN A 473 -19.49 3.57 -3.91
C ASN A 473 -20.19 2.38 -4.60
N LEU A 474 -19.73 2.04 -5.81
CA LEU A 474 -20.43 1.07 -6.68
C LEU A 474 -20.41 -0.36 -6.14
N ILE A 475 -19.45 -0.71 -5.30
CA ILE A 475 -19.35 -2.03 -4.65
C ILE A 475 -20.59 -2.31 -3.79
N ALA A 476 -21.18 -1.27 -3.17
CA ALA A 476 -22.38 -1.39 -2.34
C ALA A 476 -23.60 -2.00 -3.06
N ASP A 477 -23.62 -2.00 -4.38
CA ASP A 477 -24.72 -2.58 -5.16
C ASP A 477 -24.61 -4.11 -5.32
N TYR A 478 -23.49 -4.70 -4.94
CA TYR A 478 -23.20 -6.13 -5.13
C TYR A 478 -23.12 -6.90 -3.81
N VAL A 479 -22.99 -6.22 -2.69
CA VAL A 479 -22.79 -6.82 -1.36
C VAL A 479 -23.82 -6.30 -0.35
N THR A 480 -24.08 -7.07 0.71
CA THR A 480 -25.20 -6.80 1.64
C THR A 480 -24.77 -6.73 3.12
N HIS A 481 -23.49 -6.49 3.40
CA HIS A 481 -23.02 -6.32 4.79
C HIS A 481 -22.89 -4.86 5.23
#